data_76f0fa868cdaef437c74ee6caa6ba405
#
_entry.id   76f0fa868cdaef437c74ee6caa6ba405
#
_cell.length_a   1.000
_cell.length_b   1.000
_cell.length_c   1.000
_cell.angle_alpha   90.00
_cell.angle_beta   90.00
_cell.angle_gamma   90.00
#
_symmetry.space_group_name_H-M   'P 1'
#
loop_
_entity.id
_entity.type
_entity.pdbx_description
1 polymer ?
#
loop_
_entity_poly.entity_id
_entity_poly.type
_entity_poly.pdbx_seq_one_letter_code
_entity_poly.pdbx_strand_id
1 'polypeptide(L)'
;RKRLKIDVLATTKINGAKIMEGGWESSDWFGHYYIQENGWIYHEDLRWCFLVIQKDNHWLWMEKYGWLWTKPSVWPYLYDNENANWLYLLKRKSGPSLFFDRKKEQFLSIHN
;
A
#
# COMPACT_ATOMS: atom_id res chain seq x y z
N ARG A 1 9.70 23.57 10.15
CA ARG A 1 9.57 22.15 10.24
C ARG A 1 10.47 21.40 9.26
N LYS A 2 11.04 20.38 9.75
CA LYS A 2 12.00 19.65 8.96
C LYS A 2 11.34 18.84 7.86
N ARG A 3 11.79 19.04 6.66
CA ARG A 3 11.27 18.29 5.55
C ARG A 3 12.12 17.05 5.33
N LEU A 4 11.50 15.96 5.11
CA LEU A 4 12.23 14.74 4.87
C LEU A 4 12.96 14.79 3.54
N LYS A 5 14.09 14.17 3.50
CA LYS A 5 14.88 14.14 2.30
C LYS A 5 14.74 12.85 1.55
N ILE A 6 13.53 12.40 1.43
CA ILE A 6 13.29 11.16 0.72
C ILE A 6 12.92 11.38 -0.72
N ASP A 7 12.62 12.60 -1.06
CA ASP A 7 12.09 12.90 -2.36
C ASP A 7 13.05 12.64 -3.49
N VAL A 8 14.32 12.71 -3.24
CA VAL A 8 15.30 12.51 -4.27
C VAL A 8 15.35 11.07 -4.75
N LEU A 9 15.18 10.12 -3.82
CA LEU A 9 15.24 8.71 -4.14
C LEU A 9 13.91 8.02 -4.09
N ALA A 10 12.86 8.73 -3.71
CA ALA A 10 11.53 8.13 -3.56
C ALA A 10 10.67 8.46 -4.76
N THR A 11 9.73 7.59 -5.03
CA THR A 11 8.80 7.78 -6.12
C THR A 11 7.47 7.15 -5.73
N THR A 12 6.40 7.56 -6.39
CA THR A 12 5.11 6.93 -6.19
C THR A 12 4.78 5.97 -7.32
N LYS A 13 5.62 5.92 -8.34
CA LYS A 13 5.34 5.03 -9.45
C LYS A 13 6.02 3.71 -9.24
N ILE A 14 5.27 2.64 -9.28
CA ILE A 14 5.79 1.30 -9.14
C ILE A 14 6.58 0.93 -10.38
N ASN A 15 7.77 0.41 -10.20
CA ASN A 15 8.63 0.06 -11.30
C ASN A 15 7.96 -1.01 -12.16
N GLY A 16 7.89 -0.78 -13.46
CA GLY A 16 7.28 -1.71 -14.38
C GLY A 16 5.77 -1.61 -14.51
N ALA A 17 5.15 -0.69 -13.80
CA ALA A 17 3.70 -0.53 -13.89
C ALA A 17 3.31 0.02 -15.25
N LYS A 18 2.18 -0.44 -15.77
CA LYS A 18 1.67 -0.02 -17.07
C LYS A 18 0.56 0.99 -16.89
N ILE A 19 0.57 2.00 -17.75
CA ILE A 19 -0.45 3.02 -17.73
C ILE A 19 -1.71 2.48 -18.40
N MET A 20 -2.84 2.67 -17.74
CA MET A 20 -4.12 2.23 -18.25
C MET A 20 -5.00 3.43 -18.50
N GLU A 21 -6.17 3.18 -19.03
CA GLU A 21 -7.13 4.22 -19.30
C GLU A 21 -7.56 4.93 -18.03
N GLY A 22 -7.85 6.22 -18.14
CA GLY A 22 -8.40 6.98 -17.03
C GLY A 22 -7.44 7.32 -15.91
N GLY A 23 -6.13 7.21 -16.18
CA GLY A 23 -5.14 7.59 -15.15
C GLY A 23 -4.77 6.47 -14.20
N TRP A 24 -5.33 5.29 -14.40
CA TRP A 24 -4.98 4.14 -13.58
C TRP A 24 -3.68 3.53 -14.06
N GLU A 25 -2.97 2.87 -13.16
CA GLU A 25 -1.78 2.09 -13.50
C GLU A 25 -1.96 0.67 -13.02
N SER A 26 -1.30 -0.26 -13.66
CA SER A 26 -1.40 -1.67 -13.34
C SER A 26 -0.02 -2.24 -13.10
N SER A 27 0.17 -2.80 -11.93
CA SER A 27 1.39 -3.48 -11.55
C SER A 27 1.11 -4.97 -11.46
N ASP A 28 2.04 -5.78 -11.94
CA ASP A 28 1.86 -7.23 -11.90
C ASP A 28 1.76 -7.74 -10.47
N TRP A 29 2.45 -7.13 -9.53
CA TRP A 29 2.44 -7.63 -8.17
C TRP A 29 1.52 -6.82 -7.25
N PHE A 30 1.48 -5.50 -7.44
CA PHE A 30 0.76 -4.62 -6.52
C PHE A 30 -0.71 -4.46 -6.87
N GLY A 31 -1.05 -4.67 -8.15
CA GLY A 31 -2.43 -4.53 -8.60
C GLY A 31 -2.68 -3.17 -9.24
N HIS A 32 -3.94 -2.78 -9.29
CA HIS A 32 -4.34 -1.55 -9.96
C HIS A 32 -4.43 -0.40 -8.97
N TYR A 33 -3.95 0.76 -9.36
CA TYR A 33 -4.01 1.93 -8.50
C TYR A 33 -4.05 3.18 -9.35
N TYR A 34 -4.56 4.23 -8.76
CA TYR A 34 -4.69 5.52 -9.40
C TYR A 34 -3.80 6.51 -8.66
N ILE A 35 -2.90 7.18 -9.36
CA ILE A 35 -2.02 8.16 -8.73
C ILE A 35 -2.74 9.48 -8.72
N GLN A 36 -2.99 10.03 -7.55
CA GLN A 36 -3.61 11.31 -7.45
C GLN A 36 -2.55 12.39 -7.55
N GLU A 37 -1.93 12.74 -6.50
CA GLU A 37 -0.80 13.65 -6.56
C GLU A 37 -0.14 13.70 -5.21
N ASN A 38 1.07 14.18 -5.18
CA ASN A 38 1.84 14.34 -3.95
C ASN A 38 2.00 13.05 -3.16
N GLY A 39 2.05 11.93 -3.83
CA GLY A 39 2.27 10.65 -3.18
C GLY A 39 1.03 9.89 -2.81
N TRP A 40 -0.15 10.52 -2.94
CA TRP A 40 -1.40 9.83 -2.63
C TRP A 40 -1.83 8.97 -3.79
N ILE A 41 -2.23 7.73 -3.48
CA ILE A 41 -2.78 6.84 -4.49
C ILE A 41 -4.09 6.24 -3.98
N TYR A 42 -4.89 5.78 -4.91
CA TYR A 42 -6.10 5.03 -4.59
C TYR A 42 -5.90 3.62 -5.11
N HIS A 43 -5.74 2.67 -4.21
CA HIS A 43 -5.47 1.28 -4.59
C HIS A 43 -6.77 0.50 -4.62
N GLU A 44 -6.89 -0.43 -5.54
CA GLU A 44 -8.13 -1.18 -5.71
C GLU A 44 -8.58 -1.91 -4.44
N ASP A 45 -7.65 -2.34 -3.60
CA ASP A 45 -7.99 -3.04 -2.36
C ASP A 45 -7.74 -2.21 -1.12
N LEU A 46 -6.64 -1.50 -1.09
CA LEU A 46 -6.26 -0.71 0.09
C LEU A 46 -6.94 0.64 0.14
N ARG A 47 -7.45 1.09 -0.99
CA ARG A 47 -8.10 2.38 -1.15
C ARG A 47 -7.09 3.50 -0.99
N TRP A 48 -7.41 4.53 -0.25
CA TRP A 48 -6.52 5.69 -0.15
C TRP A 48 -5.31 5.38 0.71
N CYS A 49 -4.13 5.59 0.17
CA CYS A 49 -2.91 5.50 0.95
C CYS A 49 -1.84 6.39 0.34
N PHE A 50 -0.84 6.71 1.15
CA PHE A 50 0.28 7.54 0.72
C PHE A 50 1.45 6.60 0.46
N LEU A 51 1.97 6.61 -0.75
CA LEU A 51 2.98 5.64 -1.16
C LEU A 51 4.34 6.29 -1.31
N VAL A 52 5.34 5.71 -0.66
CA VAL A 52 6.73 6.12 -0.80
C VAL A 52 7.53 4.89 -1.17
N ILE A 53 8.26 4.96 -2.27
CA ILE A 53 9.06 3.84 -2.74
C ILE A 53 10.52 4.23 -2.69
N GLN A 54 11.34 3.40 -2.05
CA GLN A 54 12.76 3.57 -2.02
C GLN A 54 13.38 2.25 -2.42
N LYS A 55 13.94 2.17 -3.61
CA LYS A 55 14.43 0.94 -4.21
C LYS A 55 13.25 -0.02 -4.33
N ASP A 56 13.27 -1.16 -3.64
CA ASP A 56 12.18 -2.11 -3.68
C ASP A 56 11.32 -2.01 -2.44
N ASN A 57 11.62 -1.12 -1.50
CA ASN A 57 10.84 -0.98 -0.28
C ASN A 57 9.65 -0.07 -0.54
N HIS A 58 8.48 -0.54 -0.22
CA HIS A 58 7.24 0.20 -0.46
C HIS A 58 6.61 0.52 0.89
N TRP A 59 6.55 1.81 1.21
CA TRP A 59 5.95 2.29 2.46
C TRP A 59 4.61 2.90 2.13
N LEU A 60 3.59 2.41 2.82
CA LEU A 60 2.21 2.87 2.58
C LEU A 60 1.67 3.42 3.89
N TRP A 61 1.25 4.65 3.88
CA TRP A 61 0.61 5.23 5.06
C TRP A 61 -0.89 5.20 4.87
N MET A 62 -1.57 4.63 5.87
CA MET A 62 -3.02 4.55 5.87
C MET A 62 -3.53 5.13 7.16
N GLU A 63 -4.62 5.86 7.07
CA GLU A 63 -5.12 6.60 8.22
C GLU A 63 -5.37 5.69 9.43
N LYS A 64 -5.91 4.52 9.20
CA LYS A 64 -6.27 3.62 10.28
C LYS A 64 -5.08 2.90 10.88
N TYR A 65 -4.06 2.64 10.09
CA TYR A 65 -2.95 1.77 10.52
C TYR A 65 -1.60 2.45 10.62
N GLY A 66 -1.46 3.65 10.07
CA GLY A 66 -0.17 4.32 10.02
C GLY A 66 0.68 3.73 8.91
N TRP A 67 1.98 3.63 9.13
CA TRP A 67 2.89 3.17 8.09
C TRP A 67 2.95 1.65 8.03
N LEU A 68 2.73 1.13 6.83
CA LEU A 68 2.84 -0.30 6.55
C LEU A 68 3.92 -0.48 5.51
N TRP A 69 4.71 -1.52 5.65
CA TRP A 69 5.81 -1.81 4.74
C TRP A 69 5.55 -3.09 3.96
N THR A 70 5.92 -3.08 2.69
CA THR A 70 5.89 -4.29 1.88
C THR A 70 6.93 -4.17 0.78
N LYS A 71 7.08 -5.19 0.00
CA LYS A 71 7.88 -5.17 -1.22
C LYS A 71 7.40 -6.32 -2.11
N PRO A 72 7.83 -6.38 -3.37
CA PRO A 72 7.29 -7.39 -4.29
C PRO A 72 7.38 -8.83 -3.79
N SER A 73 8.47 -9.17 -3.10
CA SER A 73 8.63 -10.54 -2.62
C SER A 73 7.88 -10.82 -1.33
N VAL A 74 7.25 -9.82 -0.74
CA VAL A 74 6.55 -9.93 0.54
C VAL A 74 5.03 -9.81 0.34
N TRP A 75 4.61 -9.03 -0.61
CA TRP A 75 3.20 -8.83 -0.91
C TRP A 75 2.48 -10.17 -1.07
N PRO A 76 1.32 -10.42 -0.53
CA PRO A 76 0.39 -9.42 0.02
C PRO A 76 0.46 -9.27 1.53
N TYR A 77 1.61 -9.56 2.11
CA TYR A 77 1.83 -9.28 3.53
C TYR A 77 2.35 -7.86 3.68
N LEU A 78 1.85 -7.17 4.69
CA LEU A 78 2.29 -5.82 5.01
C LEU A 78 2.69 -5.78 6.47
N TYR A 79 3.83 -5.18 6.75
CA TYR A 79 4.33 -5.11 8.12
C TYR A 79 3.92 -3.79 8.75
N ASP A 80 3.20 -3.90 9.88
CA ASP A 80 2.78 -2.72 10.65
C ASP A 80 3.94 -2.33 11.55
N ASN A 81 4.65 -1.30 11.16
CA ASN A 81 5.85 -0.90 11.85
C ASN A 81 5.57 -0.38 13.25
N GLU A 82 4.44 0.22 13.48
CA GLU A 82 4.10 0.78 14.79
C GLU A 82 3.79 -0.30 15.82
N ASN A 83 3.14 -1.36 15.39
CA ASN A 83 2.69 -2.41 16.29
C ASN A 83 3.52 -3.69 16.17
N ALA A 84 4.57 -3.67 15.37
CA ALA A 84 5.41 -4.83 15.13
C ALA A 84 4.59 -6.06 14.80
N ASN A 85 3.74 -5.93 13.82
CA ASN A 85 2.76 -6.94 13.48
C ASN A 85 2.63 -7.10 11.99
N TRP A 86 2.29 -8.28 11.53
CA TRP A 86 2.06 -8.55 10.12
C TRP A 86 0.58 -8.56 9.82
N LEU A 87 0.22 -7.93 8.71
CA LEU A 87 -1.15 -7.97 8.19
C LEU A 87 -1.12 -8.67 6.84
N TYR A 88 -2.13 -9.44 6.58
CA TYR A 88 -2.25 -10.13 5.30
C TYR A 88 -3.46 -9.58 4.56
N LEU A 89 -3.25 -9.13 3.33
CA LEU A 89 -4.34 -8.59 2.53
C LEU A 89 -5.12 -9.72 1.91
N LEU A 90 -6.37 -9.83 2.28
CA LEU A 90 -7.26 -10.85 1.75
C LEU A 90 -8.26 -10.21 0.81
N LYS A 91 -8.21 -10.58 -0.46
CA LYS A 91 -9.19 -10.12 -1.44
C LYS A 91 -10.38 -11.04 -1.38
N ARG A 92 -11.57 -10.46 -1.41
CA ARG A 92 -12.79 -11.26 -1.38
C ARG A 92 -13.49 -11.15 -2.72
N LYS A 93 -14.20 -12.21 -3.09
CA LYS A 93 -14.99 -12.19 -4.32
C LYS A 93 -16.10 -11.19 -4.23
N SER A 94 -16.67 -11.04 -3.05
CA SER A 94 -17.78 -10.14 -2.86
C SER A 94 -17.51 -9.33 -1.61
N GLY A 95 -17.70 -8.04 -1.69
CA GLY A 95 -17.48 -7.14 -0.59
C GLY A 95 -16.06 -6.64 -0.55
N PRO A 96 -15.75 -5.74 0.38
CA PRO A 96 -14.44 -5.12 0.44
C PRO A 96 -13.37 -6.11 0.91
N SER A 97 -12.15 -5.87 0.50
CA SER A 97 -11.01 -6.65 0.96
C SER A 97 -10.80 -6.41 2.46
N LEU A 98 -10.12 -7.33 3.10
CA LEU A 98 -9.88 -7.27 4.54
C LEU A 98 -8.41 -7.49 4.83
N PHE A 99 -7.98 -7.09 6.02
CA PHE A 99 -6.69 -7.49 6.54
C PHE A 99 -6.91 -8.63 7.52
N PHE A 100 -5.96 -9.56 7.54
CA PHE A 100 -5.90 -10.57 8.60
C PHE A 100 -4.75 -10.17 9.53
N ASP A 101 -5.07 -9.95 10.80
CA ASP A 101 -4.08 -9.55 11.80
C ASP A 101 -3.45 -10.80 12.38
N ARG A 102 -2.16 -11.01 12.12
CA ARG A 102 -1.47 -12.21 12.56
C ARG A 102 -1.36 -12.31 14.07
N LYS A 103 -1.21 -11.20 14.74
CA LYS A 103 -1.04 -11.20 16.18
C LYS A 103 -2.36 -11.51 16.90
N LYS A 104 -3.43 -10.88 16.49
CA LYS A 104 -4.73 -11.11 17.10
C LYS A 104 -5.50 -12.25 16.47
N GLU A 105 -5.03 -12.71 15.32
CA GLU A 105 -5.69 -13.79 14.59
C GLU A 105 -7.14 -13.46 14.29
N GLN A 106 -7.38 -12.27 13.78
CA GLN A 106 -8.72 -11.83 13.41
C GLN A 106 -8.68 -11.03 12.13
N PHE A 107 -9.82 -11.00 11.45
CA PHE A 107 -9.97 -10.16 10.27
C PHE A 107 -10.37 -8.77 10.69
N LEU A 108 -9.79 -7.79 10.01
CA LEU A 108 -10.05 -6.38 10.29
C LEU A 108 -10.46 -5.68 9.02
N SER A 109 -11.31 -4.70 9.14
CA SER A 109 -11.63 -3.88 7.99
C SER A 109 -10.45 -2.98 7.66
N ILE A 110 -10.25 -2.71 6.38
CA ILE A 110 -9.17 -1.86 5.93
C ILE A 110 -9.50 -0.41 6.22
N HIS A 111 -10.79 -0.09 6.21
CA HIS A 111 -11.25 1.27 6.50
C HIS A 111 -12.31 1.24 7.58
N ASN A 112 -12.53 2.36 8.17
CA ASN A 112 -13.57 2.49 9.18
C ASN A 112 -14.95 2.53 8.56
#